data_5d7dcaf3c7cd84926b6d2b72cf485280
#
_entry.id   5d7dcaf3c7cd84926b6d2b72cf485280
#
_cell.length_a   1.000
_cell.length_b   1.000
_cell.length_c   1.000
_cell.angle_alpha   90.00
_cell.angle_beta   90.00
_cell.angle_gamma   90.00
#
_symmetry.space_group_name_H-M   'P 1'
#
loop_
_entity.id
_entity.type
_entity.pdbx_description
1 polymer ?
#
loop_
_entity_poly.entity_id
_entity_poly.type
_entity_poly.pdbx_seq_one_letter_code
_entity_poly.pdbx_strand_id
1 'polypeptide(L)'
;IAVSKMLDRAGLTLQDFDFYEIHEAFAAQVLCTLKAWEDPAYCKKHMGKDAPLGSIDRSKLNVKGSSLAFGHPFAATGARIVANMAKLLSTKGGRGLISVCTAGGMGVTAIMESPMTIEAQAA
;
A
#
# COMPACT_ATOMS: atom_id res chain seq x y z
N ILE A 1 -8.97 -5.91 -1.30
CA ILE A 1 -10.20 -5.51 -0.59
C ILE A 1 -9.88 -4.49 0.49
N ALA A 2 -8.96 -4.76 1.42
CA ALA A 2 -8.65 -3.85 2.54
C ALA A 2 -8.22 -2.46 2.07
N VAL A 3 -7.33 -2.39 1.07
CA VAL A 3 -6.89 -1.12 0.46
C VAL A 3 -8.08 -0.34 -0.12
N SER A 4 -8.98 -0.98 -0.87
CA SER A 4 -10.17 -0.32 -1.42
C SER A 4 -10.99 0.37 -0.32
N LYS A 5 -11.27 -0.35 0.78
CA LYS A 5 -12.02 0.22 1.92
C LYS A 5 -11.30 1.38 2.60
N MET A 6 -9.98 1.31 2.69
CA MET A 6 -9.16 2.39 3.25
C MET A 6 -9.21 3.63 2.36
N LEU A 7 -9.06 3.47 1.04
CA LEU A 7 -9.13 4.55 0.07
C LEU A 7 -10.50 5.25 0.12
N ASP A 8 -11.60 4.48 0.18
CA ASP A 8 -12.94 5.04 0.30
C ASP A 8 -13.12 5.91 1.55
N ARG A 9 -12.60 5.44 2.69
CA ARG A 9 -12.67 6.20 3.95
C ARG A 9 -11.85 7.47 3.92
N ALA A 10 -10.73 7.44 3.18
CA ALA A 10 -9.81 8.59 3.07
C ALA A 10 -10.20 9.56 1.95
N GLY A 11 -11.14 9.20 1.08
CA GLY A 11 -11.48 9.98 -0.11
C GLY A 11 -10.33 10.06 -1.12
N LEU A 12 -9.52 9.01 -1.21
CA LEU A 12 -8.33 8.95 -2.06
C LEU A 12 -8.48 7.87 -3.14
N THR A 13 -7.68 8.02 -4.19
CA THR A 13 -7.48 7.01 -5.23
C THR A 13 -6.19 6.23 -5.00
N LEU A 14 -6.03 5.09 -5.68
CA LEU A 14 -4.81 4.29 -5.60
C LEU A 14 -3.57 5.04 -6.13
N GLN A 15 -3.76 6.04 -6.98
CA GLN A 15 -2.70 6.81 -7.63
C GLN A 15 -2.21 8.03 -6.83
N ASP A 16 -2.86 8.35 -5.69
CA ASP A 16 -2.54 9.52 -4.86
C ASP A 16 -1.35 9.33 -3.93
N PHE A 17 -0.48 8.35 -4.23
CA PHE A 17 0.64 7.98 -3.37
C PHE A 17 1.99 8.11 -4.08
N ASP A 18 2.98 8.54 -3.30
CA ASP A 18 4.39 8.65 -3.73
C ASP A 18 5.16 7.36 -3.48
N PHE A 19 4.75 6.57 -2.48
CA PHE A 19 5.37 5.30 -2.12
C PHE A 19 4.34 4.25 -1.75
N TYR A 20 4.65 2.99 -2.09
CA TYR A 20 3.86 1.82 -1.73
C TYR A 20 4.75 0.81 -1.02
N GLU A 21 4.31 0.35 0.13
CA GLU A 21 4.90 -0.78 0.86
C GLU A 21 3.87 -1.91 0.91
N ILE A 22 4.08 -2.95 0.11
CA ILE A 22 3.24 -4.15 0.12
C ILE A 22 4.08 -5.29 0.68
N HIS A 23 3.61 -5.89 1.77
CA HIS A 23 4.27 -7.04 2.36
C HIS A 23 4.38 -8.20 1.35
N GLU A 24 5.59 -8.68 1.17
CA GLU A 24 5.92 -9.76 0.23
C GLU A 24 5.94 -11.10 0.96
N ALA A 25 4.75 -11.59 1.36
CA ALA A 25 4.66 -12.95 1.87
C ALA A 25 5.13 -13.96 0.82
N PHE A 26 4.75 -13.70 -0.43
CA PHE A 26 5.21 -14.39 -1.65
C PHE A 26 5.18 -13.38 -2.80
N ALA A 27 6.10 -13.50 -3.76
CA ALA A 27 6.07 -12.68 -4.98
C ALA A 27 4.74 -12.80 -5.73
N ALA A 28 4.23 -14.02 -5.86
CA ALA A 28 2.95 -14.29 -6.51
C ALA A 28 1.79 -13.57 -5.83
N GLN A 29 1.76 -13.46 -4.50
CA GLN A 29 0.72 -12.78 -3.76
C GLN A 29 0.69 -11.28 -4.07
N VAL A 30 1.86 -10.62 -4.14
CA VAL A 30 1.96 -9.21 -4.53
C VAL A 30 1.47 -9.02 -5.96
N LEU A 31 1.95 -9.84 -6.90
CA LEU A 31 1.54 -9.77 -8.31
C LEU A 31 0.04 -9.99 -8.48
N CYS A 32 -0.55 -10.96 -7.77
CA CYS A 32 -2.00 -11.19 -7.77
C CYS A 32 -2.77 -9.99 -7.20
N THR A 33 -2.24 -9.35 -6.16
CA THR A 33 -2.86 -8.14 -5.58
C THR A 33 -2.88 -6.99 -6.58
N LEU A 34 -1.75 -6.73 -7.25
CA LEU A 34 -1.67 -5.71 -8.30
C LEU A 34 -2.63 -6.01 -9.45
N LYS A 35 -2.66 -7.27 -9.90
CA LYS A 35 -3.56 -7.70 -10.96
C LYS A 35 -5.04 -7.56 -10.58
N ALA A 36 -5.39 -7.90 -9.33
CA ALA A 36 -6.75 -7.76 -8.83
C ALA A 36 -7.22 -6.29 -8.79
N TRP A 37 -6.32 -5.34 -8.51
CA TRP A 37 -6.64 -3.92 -8.55
C TRP A 37 -6.90 -3.38 -9.98
N GLU A 38 -6.29 -4.01 -10.98
CA GLU A 38 -6.44 -3.67 -12.41
C GLU A 38 -7.66 -4.35 -13.05
N ASP A 39 -8.22 -5.41 -12.43
CA ASP A 39 -9.29 -6.20 -13.00
C ASP A 39 -10.66 -5.62 -12.65
N PRO A 40 -11.42 -5.08 -13.63
CA PRO A 40 -12.74 -4.51 -13.39
C PRO A 40 -13.75 -5.55 -12.88
N ALA A 41 -13.67 -6.81 -13.36
CA ALA A 41 -14.59 -7.86 -12.91
C ALA A 41 -14.33 -8.22 -11.45
N TYR A 42 -13.06 -8.33 -11.04
CA TYR A 42 -12.69 -8.57 -9.66
C TYR A 42 -13.11 -7.39 -8.76
N CYS A 43 -12.83 -6.15 -9.18
CA CYS A 43 -13.20 -4.95 -8.41
C CYS A 43 -14.71 -4.85 -8.23
N LYS A 44 -15.49 -5.12 -9.26
CA LYS A 44 -16.95 -5.13 -9.18
C LYS A 44 -17.45 -6.22 -8.23
N LYS A 45 -16.98 -7.44 -8.39
CA LYS A 45 -17.45 -8.61 -7.62
C LYS A 45 -17.05 -8.55 -6.14
N HIS A 46 -15.83 -8.13 -5.83
CA HIS A 46 -15.24 -8.27 -4.49
C HIS A 46 -15.08 -6.95 -3.73
N MET A 47 -15.12 -5.81 -4.43
CA MET A 47 -14.94 -4.49 -3.82
C MET A 47 -16.16 -3.57 -4.00
N GLY A 48 -17.15 -3.99 -4.82
CA GLY A 48 -18.34 -3.18 -5.10
C GLY A 48 -18.04 -1.92 -5.93
N LYS A 49 -16.99 -1.96 -6.75
CA LYS A 49 -16.55 -0.85 -7.58
C LYS A 49 -17.01 -1.03 -9.03
N ASP A 50 -17.54 0.00 -9.65
CA ASP A 50 -17.91 -0.01 -11.07
C ASP A 50 -16.70 0.11 -12.01
N ALA A 51 -15.56 0.57 -11.49
CA ALA A 51 -14.29 0.67 -12.19
C ALA A 51 -13.15 0.00 -11.40
N PRO A 52 -12.06 -0.43 -12.07
CA PRO A 52 -10.89 -0.94 -11.37
C PRO A 52 -10.24 0.16 -10.52
N LEU A 53 -9.50 -0.24 -9.47
CA LEU A 53 -8.67 0.70 -8.71
C LEU A 53 -7.52 1.23 -9.57
N GLY A 54 -7.11 0.46 -10.58
CA GLY A 54 -6.05 0.80 -11.52
C GLY A 54 -4.69 0.24 -11.13
N SER A 55 -3.67 0.67 -11.87
CA SER A 55 -2.27 0.27 -11.66
C SER A 55 -1.53 1.26 -10.78
N ILE A 56 -0.42 0.80 -10.20
CA ILE A 56 0.56 1.63 -9.53
C ILE A 56 1.86 1.71 -10.34
N ASP A 57 2.60 2.78 -10.14
CA ASP A 57 3.98 2.85 -10.63
C ASP A 57 4.87 1.92 -9.78
N ARG A 58 5.37 0.84 -10.40
CA ARG A 58 6.21 -0.15 -9.71
C ARG A 58 7.55 0.40 -9.24
N SER A 59 8.03 1.51 -9.81
CA SER A 59 9.24 2.17 -9.33
C SER A 59 9.08 2.76 -7.93
N LYS A 60 7.84 2.96 -7.50
CA LYS A 60 7.46 3.46 -6.17
C LYS A 60 7.17 2.33 -5.16
N LEU A 61 7.18 1.06 -5.61
CA LEU A 61 6.84 -0.10 -4.79
C LEU A 61 8.07 -0.67 -4.10
N ASN A 62 8.01 -0.80 -2.77
CA ASN A 62 9.03 -1.46 -1.95
C ASN A 62 10.46 -0.98 -2.28
N VAL A 63 10.63 0.33 -2.41
CA VAL A 63 11.86 0.97 -2.94
C VAL A 63 13.12 0.70 -2.10
N LYS A 64 12.98 0.21 -0.87
CA LYS A 64 14.08 -0.22 0.00
C LYS A 64 14.21 -1.75 0.11
N GLY A 65 13.49 -2.48 -0.74
CA GLY A 65 13.31 -3.92 -0.59
C GLY A 65 12.23 -4.27 0.42
N SER A 66 11.86 -5.53 0.49
CA SER A 66 10.87 -6.04 1.43
C SER A 66 11.16 -7.48 1.84
N SER A 67 10.16 -8.24 2.26
CA SER A 67 10.33 -9.53 2.94
C SER A 67 11.01 -10.61 2.10
N LEU A 68 10.93 -10.56 0.77
CA LEU A 68 11.69 -11.48 -0.09
C LEU A 68 13.20 -11.33 0.10
N ALA A 69 13.67 -10.10 0.36
CA ALA A 69 15.08 -9.80 0.60
C ALA A 69 15.48 -9.95 2.07
N PHE A 70 14.62 -9.51 3.01
CA PHE A 70 14.97 -9.40 4.44
C PHE A 70 14.42 -10.53 5.30
N GLY A 71 13.55 -11.37 4.75
CA GLY A 71 12.79 -12.35 5.52
C GLY A 71 11.56 -11.77 6.21
N HIS A 72 10.84 -12.64 6.91
CA HIS A 72 9.58 -12.31 7.57
C HIS A 72 9.55 -12.83 9.02
N PRO A 73 10.27 -12.20 9.95
CA PRO A 73 10.11 -12.52 11.37
C PRO A 73 8.76 -12.04 11.85
N PHE A 74 7.96 -12.94 12.42
CA PHE A 74 6.63 -12.64 12.92
C PHE A 74 6.69 -11.57 14.02
N ALA A 75 5.69 -10.70 14.08
CA ALA A 75 5.60 -9.52 14.93
C ALA A 75 6.61 -8.39 14.62
N ALA A 76 7.60 -8.60 13.75
CA ALA A 76 8.60 -7.58 13.40
C ALA A 76 8.35 -6.91 12.05
N THR A 77 7.80 -7.63 11.07
CA THR A 77 7.67 -7.14 9.68
C THR A 77 6.78 -5.90 9.57
N GLY A 78 5.66 -5.86 10.28
CA GLY A 78 4.78 -4.67 10.28
C GLY A 78 5.50 -3.42 10.80
N ALA A 79 6.23 -3.56 11.91
CA ALA A 79 7.03 -2.47 12.47
C ALA A 79 8.14 -2.00 11.50
N ARG A 80 8.83 -2.95 10.83
CA ARG A 80 9.82 -2.63 9.80
C ARG A 80 9.21 -1.83 8.64
N ILE A 81 8.08 -2.26 8.11
CA ILE A 81 7.39 -1.61 6.99
C ILE A 81 6.99 -0.18 7.37
N VAL A 82 6.39 0.01 8.56
CA VAL A 82 6.02 1.33 9.06
C VAL A 82 7.25 2.22 9.25
N ALA A 83 8.32 1.70 9.88
CA ALA A 83 9.55 2.46 10.10
C ALA A 83 10.24 2.87 8.79
N ASN A 84 10.28 1.97 7.79
CA ASN A 84 10.81 2.28 6.46
C ASN A 84 9.99 3.38 5.78
N MET A 85 8.66 3.28 5.80
CA MET A 85 7.79 4.29 5.22
C MET A 85 7.96 5.64 5.93
N ALA A 86 7.98 5.66 7.27
CA ALA A 86 8.21 6.87 8.04
C ALA A 86 9.55 7.54 7.67
N LYS A 87 10.62 6.73 7.51
CA LYS A 87 11.93 7.23 7.10
C LYS A 87 11.94 7.78 5.68
N LEU A 88 11.29 7.12 4.74
CA LEU A 88 11.14 7.62 3.37
C LEU A 88 10.43 8.97 3.36
N LEU A 89 9.28 9.06 4.01
CA LEU A 89 8.46 10.27 4.05
C LEU A 89 9.13 11.41 4.80
N SER A 90 9.93 11.14 5.83
CA SER A 90 10.70 12.18 6.55
C SER A 90 11.78 12.83 5.68
N THR A 91 12.27 12.14 4.65
CA THR A 91 13.34 12.63 3.78
C THR A 91 12.86 13.11 2.41
N LYS A 92 11.78 12.51 1.91
CA LYS A 92 11.26 12.77 0.55
C LYS A 92 9.97 13.59 0.55
N GLY A 93 9.28 13.67 1.69
CA GLY A 93 7.92 14.17 1.73
C GLY A 93 6.93 13.19 1.11
N GLY A 94 5.70 13.65 0.91
CA GLY A 94 4.66 12.91 0.20
C GLY A 94 3.83 12.00 1.09
N ARG A 95 3.14 11.06 0.43
CA ARG A 95 2.19 10.13 1.02
C ARG A 95 2.55 8.69 0.67
N GLY A 96 2.45 7.80 1.65
CA GLY A 96 2.73 6.39 1.50
C GLY A 96 1.53 5.50 1.82
N LEU A 97 1.37 4.44 1.04
CA LEU A 97 0.38 3.39 1.25
C LEU A 97 1.07 2.12 1.75
N ILE A 98 0.56 1.56 2.83
CA ILE A 98 1.00 0.27 3.38
C ILE A 98 -0.11 -0.76 3.23
N SER A 99 0.23 -1.96 2.75
CA SER A 99 -0.66 -3.10 2.65
C SER A 99 0.03 -4.38 3.11
N VAL A 100 -0.52 -5.00 4.13
CA VAL A 100 0.00 -6.24 4.71
C VAL A 100 -1.10 -7.29 4.72
N CYS A 101 -0.86 -8.41 4.05
CA CYS A 101 -1.72 -9.59 4.19
C CYS A 101 -1.40 -10.29 5.51
N THR A 102 -2.44 -10.81 6.16
CA THR A 102 -2.31 -11.57 7.40
C THR A 102 -2.96 -12.94 7.27
N ALA A 103 -2.55 -13.88 8.12
CA ALA A 103 -3.16 -15.20 8.16
C ALA A 103 -4.68 -15.09 8.40
N GLY A 104 -5.44 -16.08 7.90
CA GLY A 104 -6.90 -16.10 8.03
C GLY A 104 -7.64 -15.22 7.02
N GLY A 105 -6.99 -14.78 5.94
CA GLY A 105 -7.61 -14.00 4.86
C GLY A 105 -7.89 -12.54 5.24
N MET A 106 -7.17 -12.00 6.20
CA MET A 106 -7.26 -10.61 6.62
C MET A 106 -6.24 -9.73 5.92
N GLY A 107 -6.46 -8.41 5.93
CA GLY A 107 -5.50 -7.42 5.46
C GLY A 107 -5.46 -6.21 6.40
N VAL A 108 -4.25 -5.75 6.69
CA VAL A 108 -4.00 -4.52 7.44
C VAL A 108 -3.45 -3.48 6.48
N THR A 109 -4.02 -2.29 6.50
CA THR A 109 -3.62 -1.19 5.61
C THR A 109 -3.46 0.10 6.39
N ALA A 110 -2.53 0.94 5.95
CA ALA A 110 -2.32 2.26 6.53
C ALA A 110 -1.96 3.28 5.45
N ILE A 111 -2.30 4.53 5.72
CA ILE A 111 -1.84 5.70 4.99
C ILE A 111 -0.92 6.48 5.94
N MET A 112 0.23 6.89 5.43
CA MET A 112 1.16 7.77 6.15
C MET A 112 1.44 9.00 5.29
N GLU A 113 1.50 10.16 5.91
CA GLU A 113 1.86 11.40 5.25
C GLU A 113 3.02 12.10 5.97
N SER A 114 3.86 12.78 5.21
CA SER A 114 4.84 13.68 5.75
C SER A 114 4.17 14.95 6.29
N PRO A 115 4.56 15.47 7.46
CA PRO A 115 4.12 16.79 7.93
C PRO A 115 4.35 17.91 6.89
N MET A 116 5.45 17.86 6.16
CA MET A 116 5.75 18.81 5.07
C MET A 116 4.70 18.81 3.96
N THR A 117 4.09 17.66 3.68
CA THR A 117 3.03 17.54 2.68
C THR A 117 1.72 18.13 3.19
N ILE A 118 1.41 17.93 4.46
CA ILE A 118 0.21 18.48 5.11
C ILE A 118 0.28 20.02 5.13
N GLU A 119 1.44 20.58 5.48
CA GLU A 119 1.65 22.04 5.49
C GLU A 119 1.50 22.66 4.10
N ALA A 120 2.02 21.98 3.05
CA ALA A 120 1.91 22.44 1.67
C ALA A 120 0.48 22.40 1.11
N GLN A 121 -0.39 21.55 1.64
CA GLN A 121 -1.80 21.47 1.24
C GLN A 121 -2.69 22.47 2.00
N ALA A 122 -2.22 22.98 3.14
CA ALA A 122 -2.94 23.94 3.97
C ALA A 122 -2.63 25.41 3.63
N ALA A 123 -1.64 25.66 2.77
CA ALA A 123 -1.22 26.98 2.29
C ALA A 123 -1.87 27.34 0.94
#